data_aeb854bfe2f337dac9d825dbe38c022b
#
_entry.id   aeb854bfe2f337dac9d825dbe38c022b
#
_cell.length_a   1.000
_cell.length_b   1.000
_cell.length_c   1.000
_cell.angle_alpha   90.00
_cell.angle_beta   90.00
_cell.angle_gamma   90.00
#
_symmetry.space_group_name_H-M   'P 1'
#
loop_
_entity.id
_entity.type
_entity.pdbx_description
1 polymer ?
#
loop_
_entity_poly.entity_id
_entity_poly.type
_entity_poly.pdbx_seq_one_letter_code
_entity_poly.pdbx_strand_id
1 'polypeptide(L)'
;ADSRGNFYNFGERGLLPAEGEATEQETVEALYRLLAAAPSIMQGVALVDAVGERRVQNQPGTDEEYPNWRIPLADDTGAVIYVEDLAQHARAQSLFRAVSDALA
;
A
#
# COMPACT_ATOMS: atom_id res chain seq x y z
N ALA A 1 -5.07 10.47 15.26
CA ALA A 1 -6.03 10.98 14.29
C ALA A 1 -7.08 9.93 13.99
N ASP A 2 -8.31 10.37 13.87
CA ASP A 2 -9.41 9.51 13.53
C ASP A 2 -9.30 9.11 12.06
N SER A 3 -9.19 7.82 11.79
CA SER A 3 -9.10 7.30 10.43
C SER A 3 -10.35 7.64 9.59
N ARG A 4 -11.51 7.83 10.24
CA ARG A 4 -12.71 8.24 9.55
C ARG A 4 -12.60 9.65 8.96
N GLY A 5 -11.97 10.57 9.69
CA GLY A 5 -11.75 11.92 9.20
C GLY A 5 -10.89 11.91 7.93
N ASN A 6 -9.88 11.05 7.88
CA ASN A 6 -9.03 10.91 6.70
C ASN A 6 -9.80 10.35 5.49
N PHE A 7 -10.70 9.41 5.70
CA PHE A 7 -11.54 8.87 4.63
C PHE A 7 -12.46 9.92 4.05
N TYR A 8 -13.09 10.74 4.88
CA TYR A 8 -13.94 11.83 4.40
C TYR A 8 -13.13 12.83 3.57
N ASN A 9 -11.93 13.18 4.02
CA ASN A 9 -11.03 14.05 3.26
C ASN A 9 -10.70 13.47 1.89
N PHE A 10 -10.44 12.19 1.81
CA PHE A 10 -10.13 11.52 0.54
C PHE A 10 -11.34 11.56 -0.41
N GLY A 11 -12.54 11.36 0.11
CA GLY A 11 -13.77 11.46 -0.68
C GLY A 11 -13.97 12.87 -1.21
N GLU A 12 -13.78 13.90 -0.38
CA GLU A 12 -13.89 15.29 -0.79
C GLU A 12 -12.87 15.67 -1.86
N ARG A 13 -11.69 15.08 -1.82
CA ARG A 13 -10.65 15.30 -2.82
C ARG A 13 -10.79 14.43 -4.07
N GLY A 14 -11.81 13.57 -4.11
CA GLY A 14 -11.99 12.64 -5.21
C GLY A 14 -10.97 11.50 -5.25
N LEU A 15 -10.30 11.24 -4.13
CA LEU A 15 -9.27 10.17 -4.03
C LEU A 15 -9.88 8.82 -3.68
N LEU A 16 -11.10 8.84 -3.10
CA LEU A 16 -11.87 7.63 -2.77
C LEU A 16 -13.27 7.77 -3.31
N PRO A 17 -14.00 6.66 -3.49
CA PRO A 17 -15.44 6.73 -3.84
C PRO A 17 -16.19 7.58 -2.82
N ALA A 18 -17.12 8.42 -3.30
CA ALA A 18 -17.87 9.36 -2.46
C ALA A 18 -18.73 8.64 -1.42
N GLU A 19 -19.21 7.48 -1.75
CA GLU A 19 -20.02 6.68 -0.85
C GLU A 19 -19.58 5.24 -0.93
N GLY A 20 -19.72 4.55 0.18
CA GLY A 20 -19.52 3.14 0.21
C GLY A 20 -18.20 2.72 0.76
N GLU A 21 -17.94 1.51 0.52
CA GLU A 21 -16.86 0.79 1.15
C GLU A 21 -15.65 0.78 0.24
N ALA A 22 -14.66 1.59 0.60
CA ALA A 22 -13.37 1.48 -0.04
C ALA A 22 -12.73 0.16 0.37
N THR A 23 -12.20 -0.58 -0.58
CA THR A 23 -11.42 -1.77 -0.28
C THR A 23 -10.09 -1.35 0.35
N GLU A 24 -9.42 -2.29 1.00
CA GLU A 24 -8.09 -2.04 1.53
C GLU A 24 -7.14 -1.54 0.43
N GLN A 25 -7.18 -2.16 -0.74
CA GLN A 25 -6.36 -1.76 -1.87
C GLN A 25 -6.66 -0.32 -2.30
N GLU A 26 -7.94 0.04 -2.41
CA GLU A 26 -8.34 1.40 -2.76
C GLU A 26 -7.86 2.42 -1.73
N THR A 27 -7.93 2.07 -0.45
CA THR A 27 -7.45 2.93 0.63
C THR A 27 -5.94 3.14 0.53
N VAL A 28 -5.18 2.07 0.33
CA VAL A 28 -3.73 2.14 0.17
C VAL A 28 -3.36 3.02 -1.03
N GLU A 29 -4.04 2.82 -2.16
CA GLU A 29 -3.77 3.61 -3.36
C GLU A 29 -4.11 5.08 -3.16
N ALA A 30 -5.19 5.38 -2.43
CA ALA A 30 -5.56 6.76 -2.12
C ALA A 30 -4.53 7.44 -1.23
N LEU A 31 -3.99 6.73 -0.25
CA LEU A 31 -2.91 7.24 0.61
C LEU A 31 -1.67 7.57 -0.20
N TYR A 32 -1.28 6.71 -1.13
CA TYR A 32 -0.12 6.96 -1.98
C TYR A 32 -0.36 8.13 -2.94
N ARG A 33 -1.57 8.28 -3.46
CA ARG A 33 -1.91 9.45 -4.29
C ARG A 33 -1.80 10.74 -3.47
N LEU A 34 -2.25 10.73 -2.23
CA LEU A 34 -2.14 11.89 -1.35
C LEU A 34 -0.67 12.24 -1.11
N LEU A 35 0.17 11.26 -0.85
CA LEU A 35 1.61 11.47 -0.65
C LEU A 35 2.26 12.01 -1.93
N ALA A 36 1.86 11.52 -3.09
CA ALA A 36 2.38 11.99 -4.37
C ALA A 36 2.01 13.45 -4.63
N ALA A 37 0.86 13.89 -4.12
CA ALA A 37 0.43 15.29 -4.24
C ALA A 37 1.13 16.22 -3.25
N ALA A 38 1.82 15.70 -2.26
CA ALA A 38 2.56 16.51 -1.29
C ALA A 38 3.80 17.13 -1.95
N PRO A 39 4.28 18.27 -1.44
CA PRO A 39 5.46 18.94 -2.02
C PRO A 39 6.76 18.23 -1.65
N SER A 40 6.89 16.98 -2.07
CA SER A 40 8.07 16.14 -1.86
C SER A 40 8.83 15.96 -3.14
N ILE A 41 10.15 15.79 -3.04
CA ILE A 41 11.01 15.52 -4.20
C ILE A 41 10.97 14.06 -4.59
N MET A 42 10.80 13.16 -3.61
CA MET A 42 10.83 11.71 -3.80
C MET A 42 9.59 11.05 -3.23
N GLN A 43 9.14 10.00 -3.92
CA GLN A 43 8.04 9.15 -3.48
C GLN A 43 8.52 7.72 -3.41
N GLY A 44 8.41 7.10 -2.23
CA GLY A 44 8.71 5.68 -2.05
C GLY A 44 7.44 4.85 -2.02
N VAL A 45 7.53 3.62 -2.50
CA VAL A 45 6.44 2.65 -2.44
C VAL A 45 6.97 1.37 -1.79
N ALA A 46 6.31 0.92 -0.73
CA ALA A 46 6.69 -0.32 -0.06
C ALA A 46 6.14 -1.52 -0.82
N LEU A 47 6.98 -2.52 -1.06
CA LEU A 47 6.55 -3.74 -1.77
C LEU A 47 5.44 -4.48 -1.02
N VAL A 48 5.45 -4.45 0.30
CA VAL A 48 4.39 -5.07 1.11
C VAL A 48 3.02 -4.46 0.80
N ASP A 49 2.96 -3.16 0.55
CA ASP A 49 1.72 -2.49 0.15
C ASP A 49 1.32 -2.84 -1.27
N ALA A 50 2.29 -3.01 -2.16
CA ALA A 50 2.03 -3.31 -3.56
C ALA A 50 1.37 -4.68 -3.75
N VAL A 51 1.74 -5.66 -2.93
CA VAL A 51 1.21 -7.02 -3.04
C VAL A 51 0.18 -7.37 -1.98
N GLY A 52 -0.03 -6.50 -1.00
CA GLY A 52 -1.03 -6.71 0.03
C GLY A 52 -0.58 -7.60 1.18
N GLU A 53 0.73 -7.68 1.43
CA GLU A 53 1.25 -8.45 2.56
C GLU A 53 0.73 -7.88 3.88
N ARG A 54 0.19 -8.73 4.73
CA ARG A 54 -0.41 -8.32 6.00
C ARG A 54 0.52 -8.50 7.19
N ARG A 55 1.56 -9.29 7.04
CA ARG A 55 2.50 -9.55 8.13
C ARG A 55 3.52 -8.42 8.20
N VAL A 56 3.90 -8.07 9.43
CA VAL A 56 4.98 -7.09 9.59
C VAL A 56 6.32 -7.77 9.33
N GLN A 57 7.24 -7.04 8.70
CA GLN A 57 8.58 -7.54 8.42
C GLN A 57 9.49 -7.42 9.63
N ASN A 58 9.21 -6.48 10.52
CA ASN A 58 9.99 -6.24 11.71
C ASN A 58 9.05 -6.01 12.90
N GLN A 59 9.26 -6.76 13.99
CA GLN A 59 8.50 -6.57 15.21
C GLN A 59 9.46 -6.11 16.31
N PRO A 60 9.41 -4.82 16.69
CA PRO A 60 10.31 -4.29 17.71
C PRO A 60 10.16 -5.04 19.04
N GLY A 61 11.28 -5.22 19.73
CA GLY A 61 11.30 -5.94 21.00
C GLY A 61 11.38 -7.45 20.87
N THR A 62 11.46 -7.98 19.63
CA THR A 62 11.59 -9.42 19.40
C THR A 62 12.95 -9.73 18.79
N ASP A 63 13.39 -10.98 18.94
CA ASP A 63 14.63 -11.48 18.34
C ASP A 63 14.34 -12.81 17.67
N GLU A 64 14.56 -13.93 18.36
CA GLU A 64 14.32 -15.25 17.76
C GLU A 64 12.85 -15.63 17.71
N GLU A 65 12.02 -15.07 18.56
CA GLU A 65 10.60 -15.39 18.62
C GLU A 65 9.80 -14.86 17.43
N TYR A 66 10.37 -13.97 16.62
CA TYR A 66 9.76 -13.49 15.39
C TYR A 66 10.79 -13.44 14.27
N PRO A 67 10.47 -13.90 13.06
CA PRO A 67 11.44 -13.95 11.94
C PRO A 67 11.60 -12.57 11.28
N ASN A 68 12.14 -11.59 12.01
CA ASN A 68 12.33 -10.23 11.51
C ASN A 68 13.18 -10.23 10.24
N TRP A 69 12.66 -9.60 9.19
CA TRP A 69 13.32 -9.45 7.89
C TRP A 69 13.62 -10.77 7.18
N ARG A 70 12.99 -11.86 7.60
CA ARG A 70 13.20 -13.20 7.03
C ARG A 70 11.91 -13.80 6.48
N ILE A 71 10.83 -13.02 6.44
CA ILE A 71 9.56 -13.49 5.94
C ILE A 71 9.51 -13.28 4.44
N PRO A 72 9.33 -14.33 3.63
CA PRO A 72 9.15 -14.16 2.19
C PRO A 72 7.95 -13.28 1.88
N LEU A 73 8.09 -12.40 0.90
CA LEU A 73 6.99 -11.54 0.48
C LEU A 73 5.81 -12.38 0.01
N ALA A 74 4.61 -12.05 0.45
CA ALA A 74 3.39 -12.73 0.06
C ALA A 74 2.29 -11.72 -0.25
N ASP A 75 1.27 -12.18 -0.96
CA ASP A 75 0.10 -11.35 -1.24
C ASP A 75 -0.90 -11.42 -0.08
N ASP A 76 -2.07 -10.82 -0.25
CA ASP A 76 -3.12 -10.79 0.78
C ASP A 76 -3.75 -12.16 1.03
N THR A 77 -3.52 -13.14 0.17
CA THR A 77 -3.98 -14.52 0.38
C THR A 77 -2.93 -15.40 1.05
N GLY A 78 -1.72 -14.89 1.24
CA GLY A 78 -0.61 -15.64 1.81
C GLY A 78 0.24 -16.38 0.79
N ALA A 79 -0.03 -16.20 -0.51
CA ALA A 79 0.77 -16.83 -1.55
C ALA A 79 2.09 -16.07 -1.74
N VAL A 80 3.21 -16.79 -1.74
CA VAL A 80 4.53 -16.19 -1.87
C VAL A 80 4.67 -15.53 -3.24
N ILE A 81 5.20 -14.31 -3.25
CA ILE A 81 5.44 -13.53 -4.46
C ILE A 81 6.95 -13.44 -4.72
N TYR A 82 7.39 -13.93 -5.85
CA TYR A 82 8.78 -13.81 -6.26
C TYR A 82 9.00 -12.51 -7.02
N VAL A 83 10.24 -12.03 -7.01
CA VAL A 83 10.59 -10.76 -7.66
C VAL A 83 10.17 -10.75 -9.14
N GLU A 84 10.37 -11.85 -9.83
CA GLU A 84 10.03 -11.97 -11.26
C GLU A 84 8.51 -11.91 -11.52
N ASP A 85 7.68 -12.11 -10.48
CA ASP A 85 6.22 -12.07 -10.63
C ASP A 85 5.64 -10.67 -10.36
N LEU A 86 6.43 -9.78 -9.77
CA LEU A 86 5.93 -8.44 -9.38
C LEU A 86 5.40 -7.64 -10.57
N ALA A 87 6.09 -7.70 -11.70
CA ALA A 87 5.71 -6.95 -12.88
C ALA A 87 4.33 -7.33 -13.43
N GLN A 88 3.87 -8.55 -13.13
CA GLN A 88 2.60 -9.08 -13.61
C GLN A 88 1.54 -9.17 -12.50
N HIS A 89 1.88 -8.77 -11.29
CA HIS A 89 0.96 -8.82 -10.16
C HIS A 89 -0.07 -7.70 -10.29
N ALA A 90 -1.36 -8.05 -10.36
CA ALA A 90 -2.42 -7.07 -10.66
C ALA A 90 -2.50 -5.95 -9.63
N ARG A 91 -2.43 -6.27 -8.35
CA ARG A 91 -2.47 -5.28 -7.27
C ARG A 91 -1.26 -4.35 -7.34
N ALA A 92 -0.07 -4.91 -7.59
CA ALA A 92 1.15 -4.12 -7.72
C ALA A 92 1.06 -3.17 -8.92
N GLN A 93 0.58 -3.66 -10.07
CA GLN A 93 0.39 -2.83 -11.25
C GLN A 93 -0.58 -1.68 -10.98
N SER A 94 -1.67 -1.95 -10.28
CA SER A 94 -2.67 -0.95 -9.94
C SER A 94 -2.07 0.16 -9.07
N LEU A 95 -1.32 -0.22 -8.03
CA LEU A 95 -0.68 0.76 -7.16
C LEU A 95 0.38 1.58 -7.91
N PHE A 96 1.25 0.93 -8.66
CA PHE A 96 2.31 1.63 -9.40
C PHE A 96 1.71 2.59 -10.43
N ARG A 97 0.62 2.20 -11.09
CA ARG A 97 -0.08 3.08 -12.02
C ARG A 97 -0.68 4.29 -11.31
N ALA A 98 -1.31 4.06 -10.15
CA ALA A 98 -1.90 5.13 -9.36
C ALA A 98 -0.86 6.16 -8.94
N VAL A 99 0.31 5.72 -8.48
CA VAL A 99 1.39 6.61 -8.09
C VAL A 99 1.97 7.32 -9.31
N SER A 100 2.21 6.61 -10.39
CA SER A 100 2.73 7.18 -11.62
C SER A 100 1.82 8.27 -12.17
N ASP A 101 0.52 8.01 -12.21
CA ASP A 101 -0.46 8.98 -12.69
C ASP A 101 -0.51 10.22 -11.79
N ALA A 102 -0.40 10.02 -10.48
CA ALA A 102 -0.43 11.14 -9.53
C ALA A 102 0.81 12.01 -9.59
N LEU A 103 1.94 11.46 -10.02
CA LEU A 103 3.20 12.19 -10.15
C LEU A 103 3.35 12.87 -11.52
N ALA A 104 2.55 12.48 -12.49
CA ALA A 104 2.63 13.02 -13.85
C ALA A 104 2.15 14.46 -13.95
#